data_2ed6f59eb6df215bdc9f1e5e26f15a59
#
_entry.id   2ed6f59eb6df215bdc9f1e5e26f15a59
#
_cell.length_a   1.000
_cell.length_b   1.000
_cell.length_c   1.000
_cell.angle_alpha   90.00
_cell.angle_beta   90.00
_cell.angle_gamma   90.00
#
_symmetry.space_group_name_H-M   'P 1'
#
loop_
_entity.id
_entity.type
_entity.pdbx_description
1 polymer ?
#
loop_
_entity_poly.entity_id
_entity_poly.type
_entity_poly.pdbx_seq_one_letter_code
_entity_poly.pdbx_strand_id
1 'polypeptide(L)'
;MPRSLPRQTVRGHTREESGTDVAVKLRLMRMGKKKQPTYRVVAADSRKARNGRIIEAVGFYDPRRDPSVIEIDNEKAVEWLRNGAQPTERVEKLLKITGAWDEFKGQPVGTSVTAAPVAPAAPAPVDEVVEEAADE
;
A
#
# COMPACT_ATOMS: atom_id res chain seq x y z
N MET A 1 -7.00 38.99 -59.50
CA MET A 1 -7.88 38.33 -58.52
C MET A 1 -7.03 37.40 -57.70
N PRO A 2 -6.64 37.78 -56.51
CA PRO A 2 -5.93 36.83 -55.65
C PRO A 2 -6.91 35.79 -55.11
N ARG A 3 -6.62 34.54 -55.44
CA ARG A 3 -7.36 33.43 -54.87
C ARG A 3 -6.95 33.29 -53.40
N SER A 4 -7.91 33.48 -52.52
CA SER A 4 -7.77 33.17 -51.11
C SER A 4 -7.49 31.70 -50.96
N LEU A 5 -6.30 31.37 -50.50
CA LEU A 5 -5.98 30.03 -50.06
C LEU A 5 -6.79 29.71 -48.80
N PRO A 6 -7.43 28.56 -48.74
CA PRO A 6 -8.10 28.17 -47.53
C PRO A 6 -7.06 27.99 -46.42
N ARG A 7 -7.26 28.68 -45.33
CA ARG A 7 -6.52 28.43 -44.08
C ARG A 7 -6.74 26.98 -43.69
N GLN A 8 -5.77 26.15 -43.94
CA GLN A 8 -5.73 24.87 -43.29
C GLN A 8 -5.53 25.12 -41.81
N THR A 9 -6.64 25.07 -41.11
CA THR A 9 -6.62 24.93 -39.66
C THR A 9 -6.12 23.52 -39.40
N VAL A 10 -4.82 23.39 -39.26
CA VAL A 10 -4.24 22.19 -38.66
C VAL A 10 -4.63 22.21 -37.21
N ARG A 11 -5.79 21.72 -36.92
CA ARG A 11 -6.11 21.26 -35.60
C ARG A 11 -5.37 19.95 -35.41
N GLY A 12 -4.10 20.08 -35.10
CA GLY A 12 -3.36 19.01 -34.48
C GLY A 12 -3.92 18.79 -33.08
N HIS A 13 -5.10 18.22 -33.02
CA HIS A 13 -5.47 17.44 -31.87
C HIS A 13 -4.75 16.11 -32.05
N THR A 14 -3.50 16.08 -31.66
CA THR A 14 -2.99 14.89 -31.03
C THR A 14 -3.83 14.77 -29.76
N ARG A 15 -5.03 14.25 -29.93
CA ARG A 15 -5.66 13.54 -28.86
C ARG A 15 -4.68 12.40 -28.60
N GLU A 16 -3.73 12.65 -27.70
CA GLU A 16 -3.17 11.54 -26.98
C GLU A 16 -4.40 10.77 -26.53
N GLU A 17 -4.61 9.65 -27.16
CA GLU A 17 -5.47 8.67 -26.58
C GLU A 17 -4.84 8.43 -25.21
N SER A 18 -5.26 9.22 -24.25
CA SER A 18 -5.31 8.72 -22.90
C SER A 18 -6.19 7.50 -23.05
N GLY A 19 -5.55 6.40 -23.46
CA GLY A 19 -6.09 5.10 -23.27
C GLY A 19 -6.71 5.18 -21.92
N THR A 20 -7.83 4.60 -21.71
CA THR A 20 -8.47 4.54 -20.41
C THR A 20 -7.46 3.94 -19.44
N ASP A 21 -6.45 4.74 -19.11
CA ASP A 21 -5.50 4.45 -18.06
C ASP A 21 -6.32 4.46 -16.78
N VAL A 22 -6.92 3.31 -16.55
CA VAL A 22 -7.53 2.99 -15.29
C VAL A 22 -6.40 3.02 -14.30
N ALA A 23 -6.16 4.20 -13.70
CA ALA A 23 -5.12 4.36 -12.73
C ALA A 23 -5.47 3.50 -11.53
N VAL A 24 -4.71 2.45 -11.30
CA VAL A 24 -4.80 1.65 -10.09
C VAL A 24 -4.12 2.42 -8.97
N LYS A 25 -4.81 2.58 -7.86
CA LYS A 25 -4.28 3.21 -6.66
C LYS A 25 -4.28 2.23 -5.49
N LEU A 26 -3.20 2.27 -4.73
CA LEU A 26 -3.14 1.67 -3.41
C LEU A 26 -3.71 2.67 -2.41
N ARG A 27 -4.84 2.34 -1.83
CA ARG A 27 -5.55 3.24 -0.92
C ARG A 27 -6.12 2.50 0.28
N LEU A 28 -6.48 3.27 1.30
CA LEU A 28 -7.15 2.75 2.49
C LEU A 28 -8.65 2.64 2.25
N MET A 29 -9.19 1.47 2.50
CA MET A 29 -10.61 1.21 2.57
C MET A 29 -11.03 1.18 4.04
N ARG A 30 -12.03 1.98 4.40
CA ARG A 30 -12.52 2.00 5.77
C ARG A 30 -13.37 0.77 6.06
N MET A 31 -13.09 0.16 7.19
CA MET A 31 -13.86 -0.94 7.75
C MET A 31 -14.16 -0.67 9.22
N GLY A 32 -14.81 -1.59 9.89
CA GLY A 32 -15.14 -1.47 11.30
C GLY A 32 -16.49 -0.84 11.57
N LYS A 33 -16.72 -0.50 12.82
CA LYS A 33 -17.98 0.06 13.30
C LYS A 33 -17.93 1.58 13.42
N LYS A 34 -19.07 2.19 13.73
CA LYS A 34 -19.16 3.62 14.06
C LYS A 34 -18.21 3.94 15.22
N LYS A 35 -17.39 4.99 15.08
CA LYS A 35 -16.35 5.40 16.04
C LYS A 35 -15.25 4.35 16.30
N GLN A 36 -15.22 3.27 15.55
CA GLN A 36 -14.20 2.22 15.64
C GLN A 36 -13.65 1.90 14.24
N PRO A 37 -12.92 2.84 13.61
CA PRO A 37 -12.42 2.65 12.29
C PRO A 37 -11.24 1.67 12.28
N THR A 38 -11.30 0.73 11.38
CA THR A 38 -10.16 -0.04 10.92
C THR A 38 -10.01 0.15 9.43
N TYR A 39 -8.85 -0.09 8.88
CA TYR A 39 -8.58 0.16 7.47
C TYR A 39 -7.94 -1.05 6.83
N ARG A 40 -8.23 -1.22 5.55
CA ARG A 40 -7.56 -2.21 4.71
C ARG A 40 -6.84 -1.49 3.59
N VAL A 41 -5.59 -1.87 3.36
CA VAL A 41 -4.83 -1.40 2.20
C VAL A 41 -5.27 -2.22 1.00
N VAL A 42 -5.76 -1.57 -0.01
CA VAL A 42 -6.32 -2.23 -1.20
C VAL A 42 -5.81 -1.60 -2.49
N ALA A 43 -5.63 -2.45 -3.50
CA ALA A 43 -5.46 -2.00 -4.87
C ALA A 43 -6.85 -1.83 -5.49
N ALA A 44 -7.16 -0.64 -5.94
CA ALA A 44 -8.46 -0.34 -6.51
C ALA A 44 -8.36 0.68 -7.65
N ASP A 45 -9.34 0.67 -8.52
CA ASP A 45 -9.50 1.69 -9.56
C ASP A 45 -9.75 3.06 -8.91
N SER A 46 -9.00 4.06 -9.35
CA SER A 46 -9.11 5.44 -8.85
C SER A 46 -10.51 6.04 -9.01
N ARG A 47 -11.29 5.55 -9.96
CA ARG A 47 -12.65 6.00 -10.24
C ARG A 47 -13.69 5.42 -9.30
N LYS A 48 -13.39 4.33 -8.61
CA LYS A 48 -14.33 3.66 -7.72
C LYS A 48 -14.41 4.34 -6.36
N ALA A 49 -15.56 4.22 -5.71
CA ALA A 49 -15.76 4.72 -4.36
C ALA A 49 -14.77 4.06 -3.37
N ARG A 50 -14.43 4.79 -2.31
CA ARG A 50 -13.49 4.31 -1.28
C ARG A 50 -13.81 2.91 -0.75
N ASN A 51 -15.07 2.63 -0.45
CA ASN A 51 -15.54 1.34 0.04
C ASN A 51 -16.21 0.51 -1.06
N GLY A 52 -15.98 0.86 -2.32
CA GLY A 52 -16.53 0.15 -3.46
C GLY A 52 -15.73 -1.10 -3.81
N ARG A 53 -15.91 -1.55 -5.04
CA ARG A 53 -15.22 -2.73 -5.56
C ARG A 53 -13.70 -2.52 -5.57
N ILE A 54 -12.98 -3.48 -5.05
CA ILE A 54 -11.52 -3.53 -5.03
C ILE A 54 -11.00 -4.59 -6.00
N ILE A 55 -9.74 -4.44 -6.42
CA ILE A 55 -9.06 -5.43 -7.25
C ILE A 55 -8.45 -6.50 -6.34
N GLU A 56 -7.66 -6.09 -5.35
CA GLU A 56 -6.99 -6.97 -4.42
C GLU A 56 -6.77 -6.28 -3.07
N ALA A 57 -6.83 -7.06 -2.00
CA ALA A 57 -6.44 -6.61 -0.68
C ALA A 57 -4.95 -6.88 -0.45
N VAL A 58 -4.21 -5.86 -0.06
CA VAL A 58 -2.75 -5.91 0.15
C VAL A 58 -2.39 -5.98 1.61
N GLY A 59 -3.20 -5.39 2.49
CA GLY A 59 -2.89 -5.38 3.90
C GLY A 59 -3.99 -4.84 4.78
N PHE A 60 -3.69 -4.78 6.06
CA PHE A 60 -4.59 -4.33 7.11
C PHE A 60 -3.90 -3.26 7.98
N TYR A 61 -4.66 -2.28 8.45
CA TYR A 61 -4.18 -1.23 9.33
C TYR A 61 -5.20 -0.91 10.40
N ASP A 62 -4.79 -1.00 11.66
CA ASP A 62 -5.59 -0.60 12.82
C ASP A 62 -4.88 0.49 13.63
N PRO A 63 -5.30 1.74 13.48
CA PRO A 63 -4.69 2.86 14.20
C PRO A 63 -5.14 2.97 15.66
N ARG A 64 -6.13 2.20 16.07
CA ARG A 64 -6.72 2.30 17.41
C ARG A 64 -5.93 1.54 18.46
N ARG A 65 -5.13 0.59 18.04
CA ARG A 65 -4.27 -0.15 18.94
C ARG A 65 -3.03 0.68 19.27
N ASP A 66 -2.52 0.50 20.46
CA ASP A 66 -1.27 1.11 20.89
C ASP A 66 -0.28 -0.01 21.25
N PRO A 67 0.78 -0.23 20.44
CA PRO A 67 1.05 0.45 19.16
C PRO A 67 0.08 0.08 18.04
N SER A 68 -0.05 0.95 17.02
CA SER A 68 -0.90 0.68 15.86
C SER A 68 -0.44 -0.58 15.12
N VAL A 69 -1.41 -1.41 14.73
CA VAL A 69 -1.14 -2.64 13.98
C VAL A 69 -1.09 -2.34 12.50
N ILE A 70 0.00 -2.71 11.86
CA ILE A 70 0.21 -2.57 10.41
C ILE A 70 0.66 -3.92 9.88
N GLU A 71 -0.22 -4.58 9.15
CA GLU A 71 0.05 -5.86 8.50
C GLU A 71 -0.08 -5.65 6.99
N ILE A 72 1.03 -5.52 6.30
CA ILE A 72 1.06 -5.34 4.86
C ILE A 72 1.89 -6.47 4.24
N ASP A 73 1.33 -7.08 3.20
CA ASP A 73 2.04 -8.02 2.37
C ASP A 73 2.98 -7.23 1.43
N ASN A 74 4.26 -7.19 1.81
CA ASN A 74 5.26 -6.41 1.09
C ASN A 74 5.42 -6.90 -0.35
N GLU A 75 5.38 -8.20 -0.58
CA GLU A 75 5.53 -8.77 -1.93
C GLU A 75 4.43 -8.25 -2.87
N LYS A 76 3.18 -8.33 -2.43
CA LYS A 76 2.04 -7.81 -3.20
C LYS A 76 2.10 -6.30 -3.38
N ALA A 77 2.48 -5.57 -2.34
CA ALA A 77 2.61 -4.12 -2.41
C ALA A 77 3.66 -3.72 -3.45
N VAL A 78 4.83 -4.36 -3.42
CA VAL A 78 5.92 -4.10 -4.38
C VAL A 78 5.51 -4.50 -5.79
N GLU A 79 4.84 -5.62 -5.97
CA GLU A 79 4.33 -6.06 -7.27
C GLU A 79 3.37 -5.02 -7.86
N TRP A 80 2.41 -4.52 -7.10
CA TRP A 80 1.50 -3.48 -7.54
C TRP A 80 2.21 -2.17 -7.88
N LEU A 81 3.21 -1.78 -7.09
CA LEU A 81 4.01 -0.60 -7.38
C LEU A 81 4.82 -0.75 -8.67
N ARG A 82 5.38 -1.92 -8.92
CA ARG A 82 6.09 -2.23 -10.18
C ARG A 82 5.17 -2.21 -11.38
N ASN A 83 3.93 -2.62 -11.21
CA ASN A 83 2.90 -2.59 -12.23
C ASN A 83 2.30 -1.19 -12.47
N GLY A 84 2.77 -0.18 -11.78
CA GLY A 84 2.37 1.20 -11.96
C GLY A 84 1.25 1.68 -11.04
N ALA A 85 0.88 0.93 -10.02
CA ALA A 85 -0.06 1.40 -9.02
C ALA A 85 0.51 2.58 -8.23
N GLN A 86 -0.31 3.61 -8.02
CA GLN A 86 0.09 4.80 -7.29
C GLN A 86 -0.42 4.71 -5.85
N PRO A 87 0.46 4.73 -4.84
CA PRO A 87 0.03 4.76 -3.46
C PRO A 87 -0.51 6.16 -3.11
N THR A 88 -1.53 6.19 -2.26
CA THR A 88 -1.95 7.44 -1.64
C THR A 88 -0.90 7.84 -0.59
N GLU A 89 -0.85 9.12 -0.24
CA GLU A 89 0.11 9.65 0.75
C GLU A 89 0.10 8.85 2.07
N ARG A 90 -1.08 8.43 2.53
CA ARG A 90 -1.23 7.63 3.74
C ARG A 90 -0.65 6.23 3.59
N VAL A 91 -0.94 5.58 2.47
CA VAL A 91 -0.41 4.25 2.16
C VAL A 91 1.10 4.31 1.95
N GLU A 92 1.61 5.34 1.31
CA GLU A 92 3.06 5.54 1.14
C GLU A 92 3.79 5.58 2.50
N LYS A 93 3.23 6.29 3.47
CA LYS A 93 3.78 6.32 4.84
C LYS A 93 3.79 4.93 5.49
N LEU A 94 2.71 4.17 5.32
CA LEU A 94 2.63 2.81 5.83
C LEU A 94 3.63 1.87 5.16
N LEU A 95 3.81 2.00 3.85
CA LEU A 95 4.81 1.21 3.09
C LEU A 95 6.25 1.54 3.50
N LYS A 96 6.53 2.79 3.87
CA LYS A 96 7.83 3.18 4.42
C LYS A 96 8.09 2.55 5.79
N ILE A 97 7.07 2.46 6.62
CA ILE A 97 7.16 1.82 7.94
C ILE A 97 7.39 0.32 7.83
N THR A 98 6.73 -0.35 6.89
CA THR A 98 6.87 -1.80 6.70
C THR A 98 8.10 -2.20 5.89
N GLY A 99 8.77 -1.23 5.25
CA GLY A 99 9.94 -1.46 4.40
C GLY A 99 9.64 -1.81 2.94
N ALA A 100 8.38 -2.00 2.58
CA ALA A 100 8.00 -2.29 1.19
C ALA A 100 8.37 -1.16 0.21
N TRP A 101 8.38 0.07 0.69
CA TRP A 101 8.79 1.22 -0.12
C TRP A 101 10.28 1.20 -0.44
N ASP A 102 11.10 0.85 0.53
CA ASP A 102 12.55 0.76 0.36
C ASP A 102 12.90 -0.39 -0.58
N GLU A 103 12.22 -1.52 -0.45
CA GLU A 103 12.34 -2.66 -1.36
C GLU A 103 11.96 -2.28 -2.79
N PHE A 104 10.89 -1.53 -2.98
CA PHE A 104 10.47 -1.03 -4.30
C PHE A 104 11.51 -0.08 -4.90
N LYS A 105 12.09 0.80 -4.10
CA LYS A 105 13.15 1.74 -4.53
C LYS A 105 14.51 1.08 -4.69
N GLY A 106 14.68 -0.18 -4.28
CA GLY A 106 15.96 -0.88 -4.29
C GLY A 106 16.95 -0.36 -3.25
N GLN A 107 16.46 0.29 -2.18
CA GLN A 107 17.26 0.77 -1.07
C GLN A 107 17.28 -0.28 0.06
N PRO A 108 18.37 -0.36 0.84
CA PRO A 108 18.39 -1.27 1.97
C PRO A 108 17.30 -0.91 2.98
N VAL A 109 16.57 -1.91 3.40
CA VAL A 109 15.52 -1.78 4.41
C VAL A 109 16.15 -1.21 5.69
N GLY A 110 15.73 -0.02 6.10
CA GLY A 110 16.15 0.52 7.39
C GLY A 110 16.55 1.99 7.46
N THR A 111 16.49 2.74 6.36
CA THR A 111 16.91 4.16 6.37
C THR A 111 15.77 5.16 6.59
N SER A 112 14.54 4.73 6.67
CA SER A 112 13.42 5.65 6.84
C SER A 112 12.59 5.29 8.05
N VAL A 113 12.76 6.10 9.07
CA VAL A 113 11.86 6.31 10.21
C VAL A 113 11.91 5.21 11.28
N THR A 114 12.35 5.65 12.41
CA THR A 114 12.12 5.05 13.73
C THR A 114 10.64 4.77 13.96
N ALA A 115 10.12 3.73 13.33
CA ALA A 115 8.94 3.09 13.85
C ALA A 115 9.43 2.21 15.00
N ALA A 116 8.84 2.37 16.15
CA ALA A 116 9.09 1.48 17.26
C ALA A 116 8.95 0.04 16.73
N PRO A 117 9.94 -0.82 16.97
CA PRO A 117 9.84 -2.18 16.50
C PRO A 117 8.59 -2.81 17.11
N VAL A 118 7.71 -3.29 16.26
CA VAL A 118 6.75 -4.29 16.70
C VAL A 118 7.62 -5.44 17.17
N ALA A 119 7.78 -5.59 18.46
CA ALA A 119 8.43 -6.76 18.99
C ALA A 119 7.69 -7.97 18.42
N PRO A 120 8.37 -8.85 17.70
CA PRO A 120 7.75 -10.13 17.41
C PRO A 120 7.33 -10.71 18.75
N ALA A 121 6.11 -11.18 18.83
CA ALA A 121 5.68 -11.91 20.01
C ALA A 121 6.75 -12.96 20.27
N ALA A 122 7.49 -12.78 21.33
CA ALA A 122 8.50 -13.75 21.71
C ALA A 122 7.79 -15.09 21.83
N PRO A 123 8.31 -16.16 21.21
CA PRO A 123 7.79 -17.47 21.49
C PRO A 123 7.82 -17.64 23.00
N ALA A 124 6.72 -18.06 23.57
CA ALA A 124 6.66 -18.36 24.98
C ALA A 124 7.88 -19.22 25.34
N PRO A 125 8.58 -18.88 26.41
CA PRO A 125 9.66 -19.75 26.85
C PRO A 125 9.06 -21.12 27.03
N VAL A 126 9.52 -22.07 26.30
CA VAL A 126 9.34 -23.46 26.65
C VAL A 126 10.05 -23.60 27.98
N ASP A 127 9.27 -23.69 29.03
CA ASP A 127 9.82 -24.14 30.30
C ASP A 127 10.46 -25.49 30.02
N GLU A 128 11.74 -25.44 29.85
CA GLU A 128 12.52 -26.64 29.94
C GLU A 128 12.39 -27.10 31.39
N VAL A 129 11.48 -28.00 31.61
CA VAL A 129 11.39 -28.72 32.84
C VAL A 129 12.69 -29.52 32.94
N VAL A 130 13.63 -28.97 33.60
CA VAL A 130 14.74 -29.72 34.10
C VAL A 130 14.16 -30.65 35.12
N GLU A 131 13.83 -31.81 34.71
CA GLU A 131 13.59 -32.91 35.60
C GLU A 131 14.94 -33.22 36.28
N GLU A 132 15.17 -32.58 37.35
CA GLU A 132 16.21 -33.03 38.27
C GLU A 132 15.75 -34.37 38.80
N ALA A 133 16.28 -35.40 38.21
CA ALA A 133 16.19 -36.72 38.81
C ALA A 133 16.83 -36.62 40.20
N ALA A 134 16.01 -36.59 41.22
CA ALA A 134 16.52 -36.75 42.56
C ALA A 134 17.10 -38.14 42.64
N ASP A 135 18.38 -38.18 42.64
CA ASP A 135 19.13 -39.36 42.92
C ASP A 135 19.28 -39.49 44.43
N GLU A 136 18.88 -40.55 44.93
CA GLU A 136 18.99 -40.85 46.32
C GLU A 136 20.35 -41.45 46.63
#